data_4e885f7db3a5a46176d406d3250d8138
#
_entry.id   4e885f7db3a5a46176d406d3250d8138
#
_cell.length_a   1.000
_cell.length_b   1.000
_cell.length_c   1.000
_cell.angle_alpha   90.00
_cell.angle_beta   90.00
_cell.angle_gamma   90.00
#
_symmetry.space_group_name_H-M   'P 1'
#
loop_
_entity.id
_entity.type
_entity.pdbx_description
1 polymer ?
#
loop_
_entity_poly.entity_id
_entity_poly.type
_entity_poly.pdbx_seq_one_letter_code
_entity_poly.pdbx_strand_id
1 'polypeptide(L)'
;MTLKTESNKKSELASYAWRLIRQNPAGAVGAIVVFIVLMGAIFAPFLTPFDYESFTSTRYTKPMGNATDRSIMLLGSDHLGRDQFTRLLYGGRISLLVGFVSPIIGVAIGTILGIVSAYYGKWTDLLLQRLTDSLLIIPGLVILMTVTASFGFTIKVVLSAL
;
A
#
# COMPACT_ATOMS: atom_id res chain seq x y z
N MET A 1 33.43 -26.56 0.83
CA MET A 1 33.84 -25.42 1.72
C MET A 1 32.78 -24.29 1.75
N THR A 2 31.81 -24.28 0.87
CA THR A 2 30.78 -23.24 0.69
C THR A 2 29.60 -23.29 1.66
N LEU A 3 29.23 -24.44 2.20
CA LEU A 3 28.06 -24.60 3.09
C LEU A 3 28.22 -24.01 4.49
N LYS A 4 29.45 -23.85 4.96
CA LYS A 4 29.75 -23.31 6.30
C LYS A 4 29.63 -21.78 6.35
N THR A 5 29.78 -21.11 5.21
CA THR A 5 29.71 -19.64 5.08
C THR A 5 28.24 -19.16 5.07
N GLU A 6 27.33 -19.91 4.48
CA GLU A 6 25.90 -19.58 4.46
C GLU A 6 25.22 -19.74 5.82
N SER A 7 25.59 -20.77 6.58
CA SER A 7 25.06 -21.00 7.94
C SER A 7 25.45 -19.87 8.90
N ASN A 8 26.69 -19.37 8.78
CA ASN A 8 27.19 -18.29 9.63
C ASN A 8 26.49 -16.96 9.31
N LYS A 9 26.22 -16.70 8.03
CA LYS A 9 25.53 -15.49 7.58
C LYS A 9 24.07 -15.42 8.05
N LYS A 10 23.38 -16.58 8.09
CA LYS A 10 22.00 -16.65 8.61
C LYS A 10 21.95 -16.42 10.12
N SER A 11 22.91 -16.93 10.88
CA SER A 11 22.98 -16.72 12.33
C SER A 11 23.33 -15.26 12.67
N GLU A 12 24.16 -14.61 11.90
CA GLU A 12 24.49 -13.19 12.04
C GLU A 12 23.29 -12.28 11.76
N LEU A 13 22.54 -12.55 10.68
CA LEU A 13 21.31 -11.81 10.37
C LEU A 13 20.26 -11.97 11.46
N ALA A 14 20.05 -13.18 11.96
CA ALA A 14 19.10 -13.44 13.04
C ALA A 14 19.51 -12.73 14.35
N SER A 15 20.79 -12.75 14.70
CA SER A 15 21.31 -12.05 15.88
C SER A 15 21.19 -10.53 15.74
N TYR A 16 21.41 -10.00 14.54
CA TYR A 16 21.24 -8.58 14.24
C TYR A 16 19.79 -8.14 14.34
N ALA A 17 18.86 -8.92 13.76
CA ALA A 17 17.41 -8.68 13.86
C ALA A 17 16.94 -8.72 15.33
N TRP A 18 17.38 -9.72 16.10
CA TRP A 18 17.08 -9.82 17.53
C TRP A 18 17.59 -8.62 18.33
N ARG A 19 18.78 -8.14 18.01
CA ARG A 19 19.39 -6.96 18.65
C ARG A 19 18.60 -5.69 18.34
N LEU A 20 18.18 -5.51 17.07
CA LEU A 20 17.35 -4.38 16.65
C LEU A 20 15.97 -4.39 17.34
N ILE A 21 15.34 -5.55 17.45
CA ILE A 21 14.05 -5.71 18.14
C ILE A 21 14.18 -5.31 19.61
N ARG A 22 15.26 -5.71 20.27
CA ARG A 22 15.47 -5.42 21.69
C ARG A 22 15.87 -3.97 21.97
N GLN A 23 16.58 -3.34 21.03
CA GLN A 23 17.01 -1.93 21.16
C GLN A 23 15.89 -0.94 20.81
N ASN A 24 14.98 -1.31 19.89
CA ASN A 24 13.88 -0.45 19.44
C ASN A 24 12.55 -1.19 19.47
N PRO A 25 11.94 -1.39 20.66
CA PRO A 25 10.71 -2.17 20.78
C PRO A 25 9.55 -1.55 20.01
N ALA A 26 9.45 -0.22 19.91
CA ALA A 26 8.44 0.47 19.12
C ALA A 26 8.57 0.13 17.61
N GLY A 27 9.79 0.09 17.08
CA GLY A 27 10.05 -0.31 15.71
C GLY A 27 9.68 -1.78 15.45
N ALA A 28 9.95 -2.66 16.41
CA ALA A 28 9.58 -4.07 16.32
C ALA A 28 8.06 -4.27 16.27
N VAL A 29 7.32 -3.57 17.13
CA VAL A 29 5.85 -3.60 17.12
C VAL A 29 5.32 -3.07 15.78
N GLY A 30 5.85 -1.95 15.28
CA GLY A 30 5.46 -1.42 13.97
C GLY A 30 5.72 -2.41 12.82
N ALA A 31 6.88 -3.07 12.82
CA ALA A 31 7.22 -4.09 11.82
C ALA A 31 6.27 -5.29 11.87
N ILE A 32 5.89 -5.75 13.05
CA ILE A 32 4.91 -6.84 13.23
C ILE A 32 3.55 -6.42 12.69
N VAL A 33 3.08 -5.22 13.02
CA VAL A 33 1.78 -4.71 12.52
C VAL A 33 1.78 -4.64 10.99
N VAL A 34 2.82 -4.07 10.39
CA VAL A 34 2.96 -4.00 8.93
C VAL A 34 2.99 -5.40 8.32
N PHE A 35 3.72 -6.34 8.94
CA PHE A 35 3.79 -7.72 8.47
C PHE A 35 2.42 -8.41 8.51
N ILE A 36 1.65 -8.23 9.60
CA ILE A 36 0.29 -8.79 9.73
C ILE A 36 -0.63 -8.23 8.64
N VAL A 37 -0.59 -6.91 8.40
CA VAL A 37 -1.41 -6.25 7.36
C VAL A 37 -1.02 -6.76 5.97
N LEU A 38 0.28 -6.88 5.69
CA LEU A 38 0.81 -7.44 4.43
C LEU A 38 0.32 -8.87 4.21
N MET A 39 0.48 -9.73 5.20
CA MET A 39 0.03 -11.12 5.13
C MET A 39 -1.49 -11.20 4.97
N GLY A 40 -2.24 -10.43 5.75
CA GLY A 40 -3.69 -10.35 5.62
C GLY A 40 -4.14 -9.92 4.22
N ALA A 41 -3.50 -8.91 3.66
CA ALA A 41 -3.81 -8.43 2.30
C ALA A 41 -3.45 -9.45 1.21
N ILE A 42 -2.29 -10.11 1.31
CA ILE A 42 -1.86 -11.15 0.34
C ILE A 42 -2.79 -12.36 0.39
N PHE A 43 -3.08 -12.84 1.58
CA PHE A 43 -3.90 -14.04 1.80
C PHE A 43 -5.40 -13.75 1.91
N ALA A 44 -5.86 -12.53 1.62
CA ALA A 44 -7.26 -12.15 1.69
C ALA A 44 -8.23 -13.17 1.05
N PRO A 45 -7.99 -13.73 -0.16
CA PRO A 45 -8.90 -14.69 -0.77
C PRO A 45 -9.05 -16.02 0.00
N PHE A 46 -8.06 -16.35 0.84
CA PHE A 46 -8.08 -17.58 1.68
C PHE A 46 -8.61 -17.31 3.07
N LEU A 47 -8.58 -16.06 3.53
CA LEU A 47 -9.00 -15.66 4.87
C LEU A 47 -10.50 -15.35 4.96
N THR A 48 -11.14 -15.01 3.83
CA THR A 48 -12.55 -14.66 3.81
C THR A 48 -13.31 -15.50 2.78
N PRO A 49 -14.47 -16.05 3.14
CA PRO A 49 -15.34 -16.77 2.21
C PRO A 49 -16.17 -15.82 1.34
N PHE A 50 -16.19 -14.53 1.67
CA PHE A 50 -17.02 -13.53 1.00
C PHE A 50 -16.28 -12.78 -0.10
N ASP A 51 -17.01 -12.39 -1.14
CA ASP A 51 -16.51 -11.43 -2.12
C ASP A 51 -16.68 -10.00 -1.59
N TYR A 52 -15.73 -9.12 -1.91
CA TYR A 52 -15.68 -7.75 -1.39
C TYR A 52 -16.85 -6.86 -1.84
N GLU A 53 -17.53 -7.21 -2.95
CA GLU A 53 -18.72 -6.50 -3.47
C GLU A 53 -20.03 -7.12 -3.04
N SER A 54 -20.02 -8.35 -2.54
CA SER A 54 -21.26 -9.08 -2.24
C SER A 54 -22.00 -8.51 -1.03
N PHE A 55 -23.32 -8.46 -1.16
CA PHE A 55 -24.24 -8.12 -0.06
C PHE A 55 -24.57 -9.41 0.68
N THR A 56 -23.89 -9.65 1.79
CA THR A 56 -23.92 -10.95 2.50
C THR A 56 -24.86 -10.99 3.68
N SER A 57 -25.33 -9.83 4.16
CA SER A 57 -26.24 -9.80 5.33
C SER A 57 -27.10 -8.54 5.38
N THR A 58 -27.88 -8.44 6.46
CA THR A 58 -28.60 -7.21 6.81
C THR A 58 -27.61 -6.10 7.17
N ARG A 59 -28.02 -4.85 6.99
CA ARG A 59 -27.22 -3.66 7.32
C ARG A 59 -26.88 -3.66 8.82
N TYR A 60 -25.65 -3.26 9.15
CA TYR A 60 -25.18 -3.11 10.52
C TYR A 60 -25.29 -4.38 11.37
N THR A 61 -25.04 -5.55 10.78
CA THR A 61 -24.91 -6.79 11.54
C THR A 61 -23.75 -6.64 12.54
N LYS A 62 -23.98 -7.04 13.79
CA LYS A 62 -22.98 -6.94 14.85
C LYS A 62 -21.75 -7.80 14.56
N PRO A 63 -20.56 -7.44 15.09
CA PRO A 63 -19.39 -8.31 15.07
C PRO A 63 -19.75 -9.72 15.58
N MET A 64 -19.16 -10.74 14.97
CA MET A 64 -19.47 -12.17 15.20
C MET A 64 -20.93 -12.56 14.89
N GLY A 65 -21.67 -11.72 14.17
CA GLY A 65 -23.02 -12.03 13.69
C GLY A 65 -23.00 -12.95 12.48
N ASN A 66 -24.14 -13.57 12.20
CA ASN A 66 -24.27 -14.47 11.06
C ASN A 66 -24.67 -13.72 9.78
N ALA A 67 -24.03 -14.08 8.70
CA ALA A 67 -24.46 -13.72 7.36
C ALA A 67 -25.75 -14.48 6.97
N THR A 68 -26.32 -14.15 5.83
CA THR A 68 -27.55 -14.81 5.31
C THR A 68 -27.34 -16.31 5.06
N ASP A 69 -26.13 -16.72 4.74
CA ASP A 69 -25.69 -18.10 4.51
C ASP A 69 -25.21 -18.83 5.79
N ARG A 70 -25.41 -18.23 6.96
CA ARG A 70 -24.95 -18.70 8.28
C ARG A 70 -23.44 -18.66 8.52
N SER A 71 -22.64 -18.15 7.60
CA SER A 71 -21.22 -17.90 7.86
C SER A 71 -21.03 -16.75 8.86
N ILE A 72 -19.96 -16.81 9.66
CA ILE A 72 -19.70 -15.83 10.72
C ILE A 72 -18.96 -14.63 10.13
N MET A 73 -19.49 -13.44 10.35
CA MET A 73 -18.86 -12.16 10.02
C MET A 73 -18.03 -11.67 11.19
N LEU A 74 -16.70 -11.71 11.09
CA LEU A 74 -15.79 -11.37 12.19
C LEU A 74 -15.98 -9.94 12.70
N LEU A 75 -16.06 -8.96 11.79
CA LEU A 75 -16.24 -7.55 12.12
C LEU A 75 -17.66 -7.03 11.86
N GLY A 76 -18.59 -7.93 11.49
CA GLY A 76 -19.95 -7.55 11.14
C GLY A 76 -20.06 -6.92 9.75
N SER A 77 -21.21 -6.30 9.45
CA SER A 77 -21.49 -5.69 8.15
C SER A 77 -21.50 -4.16 8.19
N ASP A 78 -21.26 -3.56 7.02
CA ASP A 78 -21.38 -2.13 6.82
C ASP A 78 -22.85 -1.67 6.63
N HIS A 79 -23.04 -0.38 6.31
CA HIS A 79 -24.35 0.20 6.00
C HIS A 79 -25.02 -0.36 4.76
N LEU A 80 -24.31 -1.12 3.92
CA LEU A 80 -24.81 -1.80 2.75
C LEU A 80 -25.00 -3.31 2.94
N GLY A 81 -24.63 -3.84 4.11
CA GLY A 81 -24.68 -5.28 4.39
C GLY A 81 -23.50 -6.09 3.87
N ARG A 82 -22.36 -5.43 3.58
CA ARG A 82 -21.13 -6.09 3.12
C ARG A 82 -20.26 -6.44 4.31
N ASP A 83 -19.52 -7.55 4.23
CA ASP A 83 -18.61 -7.94 5.30
C ASP A 83 -17.43 -6.97 5.47
N GLN A 84 -17.31 -6.38 6.66
CA GLN A 84 -16.28 -5.39 6.94
C GLN A 84 -14.87 -5.99 6.98
N PHE A 85 -14.72 -7.24 7.44
CA PHE A 85 -13.41 -7.89 7.51
C PHE A 85 -12.86 -8.15 6.11
N THR A 86 -13.67 -8.67 5.20
CA THR A 86 -13.34 -8.84 3.80
C THR A 86 -12.90 -7.52 3.17
N ARG A 87 -13.69 -6.47 3.36
CA ARG A 87 -13.38 -5.14 2.80
C ARG A 87 -12.08 -4.56 3.36
N LEU A 88 -11.78 -4.78 4.64
CA LEU A 88 -10.52 -4.34 5.24
C LEU A 88 -9.33 -5.04 4.59
N LEU A 89 -9.39 -6.35 4.38
CA LEU A 89 -8.31 -7.11 3.77
C LEU A 89 -8.10 -6.74 2.29
N TYR A 90 -9.16 -6.66 1.51
CA TYR A 90 -9.07 -6.26 0.10
C TYR A 90 -8.69 -4.80 -0.07
N GLY A 91 -9.20 -3.89 0.79
CA GLY A 91 -8.77 -2.50 0.84
C GLY A 91 -7.29 -2.36 1.17
N GLY A 92 -6.77 -3.22 2.06
CA GLY A 92 -5.35 -3.33 2.36
C GLY A 92 -4.50 -3.64 1.12
N ARG A 93 -4.95 -4.53 0.22
CA ARG A 93 -4.25 -4.83 -1.05
C ARG A 93 -4.10 -3.59 -1.93
N ILE A 94 -5.20 -2.83 -2.09
CA ILE A 94 -5.20 -1.62 -2.90
C ILE A 94 -4.28 -0.57 -2.28
N SER A 95 -4.38 -0.37 -0.96
CA SER A 95 -3.54 0.59 -0.24
C SER A 95 -2.06 0.24 -0.35
N LEU A 96 -1.69 -1.03 -0.22
CA LEU A 96 -0.32 -1.49 -0.40
C LEU A 96 0.16 -1.30 -1.84
N LEU A 97 -0.67 -1.63 -2.83
CA LEU A 97 -0.33 -1.45 -4.22
C LEU A 97 -0.03 0.02 -4.52
N VAL A 98 -0.93 0.92 -4.14
CA VAL A 98 -0.74 2.36 -4.32
C VAL A 98 0.46 2.85 -3.53
N GLY A 99 0.59 2.45 -2.26
CA GLY A 99 1.67 2.89 -1.37
C GLY A 99 3.07 2.45 -1.79
N PHE A 100 3.20 1.35 -2.54
CA PHE A 100 4.50 0.90 -3.06
C PHE A 100 4.73 1.32 -4.51
N VAL A 101 3.75 1.16 -5.38
CA VAL A 101 3.93 1.40 -6.82
C VAL A 101 4.10 2.88 -7.11
N SER A 102 3.30 3.75 -6.49
CA SER A 102 3.38 5.20 -6.74
C SER A 102 4.75 5.78 -6.38
N PRO A 103 5.32 5.56 -5.18
CA PRO A 103 6.66 6.06 -4.85
C PRO A 103 7.76 5.47 -5.74
N ILE A 104 7.67 4.19 -6.12
CA ILE A 104 8.67 3.56 -7.01
C ILE A 104 8.69 4.28 -8.35
N ILE A 105 7.53 4.52 -8.96
CA ILE A 105 7.41 5.25 -10.21
C ILE A 105 7.92 6.68 -10.05
N GLY A 106 7.49 7.37 -9.00
CA GLY A 106 7.90 8.76 -8.72
C GLY A 106 9.41 8.90 -8.55
N VAL A 107 10.02 8.02 -7.75
CA VAL A 107 11.48 8.00 -7.55
C VAL A 107 12.22 7.67 -8.84
N ALA A 108 11.74 6.71 -9.64
CA ALA A 108 12.35 6.35 -10.91
C ALA A 108 12.35 7.55 -11.88
N ILE A 109 11.20 8.18 -12.07
CA ILE A 109 11.06 9.37 -12.93
C ILE A 109 11.93 10.52 -12.39
N GLY A 110 11.83 10.82 -11.10
CA GLY A 110 12.60 11.90 -10.48
C GLY A 110 14.10 11.67 -10.57
N THR A 111 14.58 10.43 -10.42
CA THR A 111 15.98 10.08 -10.58
C THR A 111 16.45 10.29 -12.03
N ILE A 112 15.67 9.85 -13.02
CA ILE A 112 16.01 10.06 -14.43
C ILE A 112 16.10 11.55 -14.74
N LEU A 113 15.08 12.33 -14.34
CA LEU A 113 15.07 13.77 -14.55
C LEU A 113 16.24 14.47 -13.84
N GLY A 114 16.56 14.06 -12.61
CA GLY A 114 17.69 14.57 -11.85
C GLY A 114 19.04 14.28 -12.52
N ILE A 115 19.24 13.07 -13.04
CA ILE A 115 20.45 12.70 -13.79
C ILE A 115 20.57 13.55 -15.06
N VAL A 116 19.49 13.67 -15.83
CA VAL A 116 19.48 14.49 -17.06
C VAL A 116 19.78 15.96 -16.73
N SER A 117 19.17 16.50 -15.69
CA SER A 117 19.40 17.86 -15.19
C SER A 117 20.88 18.07 -14.83
N ALA A 118 21.45 17.17 -14.03
CA ALA A 118 22.84 17.26 -13.59
C ALA A 118 23.84 17.11 -14.75
N TYR A 119 23.54 16.21 -15.70
CA TYR A 119 24.44 15.94 -16.84
C TYR A 119 24.52 17.12 -17.84
N TYR A 120 23.36 17.64 -18.25
CA TYR A 120 23.31 18.74 -19.22
C TYR A 120 23.47 20.13 -18.57
N GLY A 121 23.12 20.28 -17.31
CA GLY A 121 23.29 21.51 -16.52
C GLY A 121 22.61 22.75 -17.09
N LYS A 122 23.03 23.92 -16.64
CA LYS A 122 22.62 25.26 -17.13
C LYS A 122 21.14 25.40 -17.54
N TRP A 123 20.85 25.40 -18.84
CA TRP A 123 19.52 25.61 -19.38
C TRP A 123 18.56 24.44 -19.12
N THR A 124 19.05 23.19 -19.17
CA THR A 124 18.24 22.01 -18.91
C THR A 124 17.82 21.96 -17.46
N ASP A 125 18.75 22.23 -16.56
CA ASP A 125 18.49 22.30 -15.12
C ASP A 125 17.48 23.40 -14.80
N LEU A 126 17.67 24.62 -15.34
CA LEU A 126 16.75 25.72 -15.15
C LEU A 126 15.34 25.40 -15.66
N LEU A 127 15.22 24.77 -16.84
CA LEU A 127 13.95 24.42 -17.43
C LEU A 127 13.21 23.36 -16.60
N LEU A 128 13.93 22.31 -16.17
CA LEU A 128 13.35 21.24 -15.33
C LEU A 128 12.92 21.76 -13.95
N GLN A 129 13.71 22.66 -13.35
CA GLN A 129 13.31 23.31 -12.08
C GLN A 129 12.04 24.14 -12.26
N ARG A 130 11.96 24.97 -13.31
CA ARG A 130 10.76 25.79 -13.59
C ARG A 130 9.53 24.94 -13.85
N LEU A 131 9.68 23.82 -14.56
CA LEU A 131 8.59 22.87 -14.79
C LEU A 131 8.12 22.24 -13.46
N THR A 132 9.06 21.80 -12.64
CA THR A 132 8.77 21.21 -11.33
C THR A 132 8.09 22.22 -10.40
N ASP A 133 8.61 23.45 -10.32
CA ASP A 133 8.01 24.52 -9.53
C ASP A 133 6.58 24.81 -9.99
N SER A 134 6.34 24.85 -11.30
CA SER A 134 5.00 25.08 -11.86
C SER A 134 4.01 23.97 -11.50
N LEU A 135 4.46 22.71 -11.47
CA LEU A 135 3.63 21.57 -11.06
C LEU A 135 3.33 21.61 -9.55
N LEU A 136 4.28 22.04 -8.72
CA LEU A 136 4.11 22.15 -7.29
C LEU A 136 3.13 23.27 -6.85
N ILE A 137 2.90 24.28 -7.70
CA ILE A 137 1.93 25.34 -7.44
C ILE A 137 0.50 24.78 -7.44
N ILE A 138 0.23 23.77 -8.24
CA ILE A 138 -1.11 23.17 -8.33
C ILE A 138 -1.28 22.17 -7.17
N PRO A 139 -2.27 22.36 -6.28
CA PRO A 139 -2.53 21.38 -5.21
C PRO A 139 -2.78 20.00 -5.81
N GLY A 140 -2.04 18.97 -5.36
CA GLY A 140 -2.15 17.61 -5.88
C GLY A 140 -3.57 17.04 -5.85
N LEU A 141 -4.37 17.41 -4.85
CA LEU A 141 -5.79 17.04 -4.78
C LEU A 141 -6.62 17.58 -5.97
N VAL A 142 -6.30 18.77 -6.47
CA VAL A 142 -7.00 19.36 -7.63
C VAL A 142 -6.65 18.57 -8.89
N ILE A 143 -5.40 18.20 -9.06
CA ILE A 143 -4.95 17.34 -10.17
C ILE A 143 -5.68 16.00 -10.10
N LEU A 144 -5.66 15.36 -8.93
CA LEU A 144 -6.31 14.07 -8.72
C LEU A 144 -7.81 14.14 -9.03
N MET A 145 -8.51 15.15 -8.52
CA MET A 145 -9.95 15.34 -8.78
C MET A 145 -10.24 15.59 -10.27
N THR A 146 -9.42 16.40 -10.93
CA THR A 146 -9.59 16.70 -12.36
C THR A 146 -9.38 15.46 -13.22
N VAL A 147 -8.33 14.69 -12.94
CA VAL A 147 -8.00 13.46 -13.67
C VAL A 147 -9.08 12.40 -13.44
N THR A 148 -9.52 12.21 -12.20
CA THR A 148 -10.57 11.22 -11.88
C THR A 148 -11.94 11.62 -12.44
N ALA A 149 -12.27 12.91 -12.49
CA ALA A 149 -13.50 13.40 -13.11
C ALA A 149 -13.48 13.23 -14.64
N SER A 150 -12.32 13.38 -15.28
CA SER A 150 -12.19 13.28 -16.74
C SER A 150 -12.13 11.82 -17.24
N PHE A 151 -11.45 10.94 -16.51
CA PHE A 151 -11.18 9.56 -16.94
C PHE A 151 -11.89 8.48 -16.12
N GLY A 152 -12.64 8.87 -15.10
CA GLY A 152 -13.37 7.98 -14.22
C GLY A 152 -12.51 7.43 -13.04
N PHE A 153 -13.20 6.87 -12.05
CA PHE A 153 -12.58 6.29 -10.85
C PHE A 153 -12.08 4.87 -11.14
N THR A 154 -10.86 4.76 -11.62
CA THR A 154 -10.18 3.46 -11.78
C THR A 154 -8.82 3.52 -11.06
N ILE A 155 -8.40 2.41 -10.43
CA ILE A 155 -7.10 2.34 -9.74
C ILE A 155 -5.95 2.78 -10.66
N LYS A 156 -6.00 2.43 -11.95
CA LYS A 156 -5.00 2.84 -12.94
C LYS A 156 -4.94 4.36 -13.12
N VAL A 157 -6.09 5.03 -13.10
CA VAL A 157 -6.20 6.49 -13.21
C VAL A 157 -5.66 7.17 -11.96
N VAL A 158 -6.00 6.67 -10.78
CA VAL A 158 -5.47 7.18 -9.51
C VAL A 158 -3.94 7.02 -9.45
N LEU A 159 -3.42 5.88 -9.89
CA LEU A 159 -1.98 5.62 -9.90
C LEU A 159 -1.22 6.53 -10.88
N SER A 160 -1.84 6.93 -11.99
CA SER A 160 -1.23 7.83 -12.98
C SER A 160 -1.28 9.31 -12.57
N ALA A 161 -2.12 9.65 -11.59
CA ALA A 161 -2.30 11.02 -11.11
C ALA A 161 -1.51 11.33 -9.82
N LEU A 162 -0.95 10.30 -9.18
CA LEU A 162 -0.07 10.39 -8.01
C LEU A 162 1.40 10.43 -8.40
#